data_3426747264945188918ce1e0ff974026
#
_entry.id   3426747264945188918ce1e0ff974026
#
_cell.length_a   1.000
_cell.length_b   1.000
_cell.length_c   1.000
_cell.angle_alpha   90.00
_cell.angle_beta   90.00
_cell.angle_gamma   90.00
#
_symmetry.space_group_name_H-M   'P 1'
#
loop_
_entity.id
_entity.type
_entity.pdbx_description
1 polymer ?
#
loop_
_entity_poly.entity_id
_entity_poly.type
_entity_poly.pdbx_seq_one_letter_code
_entity_poly.pdbx_strand_id
1 'polypeptide(L)'
;MKKTILIIALLALAFSVNAQRVSSRAKAVRMLAYARPEYQVKDVKVYADTMTVFSLADYPIYPLGKWSNVEQFITNNQLLWYRESGYKSFYDTMTVAVNSLTRLDGTNIHFYRSIWTDKLEMIAAKITDTAVVLDNGVRVGMSKEEVFKTVCKSYPKSYTADINVLKVIAGAAEVGEIYTFKGNKLRHIQIISRYKYY
;
A
#
# COMPACT_ATOMS: atom_id res chain seq x y z
N MET A 1 -3.92 49.04 20.28
CA MET A 1 -2.74 48.20 20.54
C MET A 1 -3.04 46.91 21.33
N LYS A 2 -3.74 46.91 22.47
CA LYS A 2 -4.00 45.66 23.26
C LYS A 2 -4.75 44.54 22.48
N LYS A 3 -5.73 44.90 21.62
CA LYS A 3 -6.49 43.92 20.81
C LYS A 3 -5.66 43.23 19.75
N THR A 4 -4.71 43.96 19.13
CA THR A 4 -3.84 43.42 18.09
C THR A 4 -2.83 42.40 18.64
N ILE A 5 -2.29 42.67 19.83
CA ILE A 5 -1.38 41.77 20.54
C ILE A 5 -2.08 40.46 20.93
N LEU A 6 -3.35 40.55 21.36
CA LEU A 6 -4.14 39.36 21.72
C LEU A 6 -4.40 38.43 20.51
N ILE A 7 -4.68 39.02 19.34
CA ILE A 7 -4.91 38.22 18.11
C ILE A 7 -3.60 37.52 17.63
N ILE A 8 -2.47 38.22 17.73
CA ILE A 8 -1.17 37.61 17.38
C ILE A 8 -0.82 36.47 18.34
N ALA A 9 -1.07 36.63 19.63
CA ALA A 9 -0.84 35.59 20.63
C ALA A 9 -1.74 34.37 20.42
N LEU A 10 -3.01 34.56 20.05
CA LEU A 10 -3.96 33.49 19.75
C LEU A 10 -3.55 32.72 18.46
N LEU A 11 -3.11 33.43 17.43
CA LEU A 11 -2.58 32.82 16.21
C LEU A 11 -1.31 32.01 16.49
N ALA A 12 -0.36 32.53 17.25
CA ALA A 12 0.86 31.82 17.63
C ALA A 12 0.56 30.55 18.44
N LEU A 13 -0.41 30.59 19.35
CA LEU A 13 -0.88 29.41 20.10
C LEU A 13 -1.51 28.37 19.19
N ALA A 14 -2.34 28.76 18.21
CA ALA A 14 -2.96 27.85 17.26
C ALA A 14 -1.92 27.16 16.36
N PHE A 15 -0.90 27.87 15.90
CA PHE A 15 0.20 27.29 15.14
C PHE A 15 1.04 26.34 15.99
N SER A 16 1.36 26.66 17.24
CA SER A 16 2.13 25.79 18.12
C SER A 16 1.40 24.49 18.47
N VAL A 17 0.11 24.55 18.71
CA VAL A 17 -0.73 23.35 18.98
C VAL A 17 -0.80 22.45 17.76
N ASN A 18 -0.93 23.00 16.55
CA ASN A 18 -0.94 22.21 15.34
C ASN A 18 0.43 21.58 15.05
N ALA A 19 1.52 22.29 15.23
CA ALA A 19 2.87 21.78 15.08
C ALA A 19 3.18 20.64 16.09
N GLN A 20 2.76 20.77 17.34
CA GLN A 20 2.89 19.73 18.35
C GLN A 20 2.04 18.49 18.02
N ARG A 21 0.82 18.66 17.53
CA ARG A 21 -0.03 17.53 17.07
C ARG A 21 0.60 16.77 15.93
N VAL A 22 1.14 17.44 14.92
CA VAL A 22 1.82 16.79 13.78
C VAL A 22 3.08 16.05 14.25
N SER A 23 3.89 16.65 15.12
CA SER A 23 5.11 16.03 15.64
C SER A 23 4.81 14.80 16.52
N SER A 24 3.84 14.90 17.45
CA SER A 24 3.44 13.78 18.29
C SER A 24 2.82 12.63 17.49
N ARG A 25 2.01 12.96 16.49
CA ARG A 25 1.41 11.98 15.57
C ARG A 25 2.48 11.24 14.77
N ALA A 26 3.43 11.94 14.16
CA ALA A 26 4.53 11.34 13.43
C ALA A 26 5.40 10.41 14.30
N LYS A 27 5.69 10.84 15.54
CA LYS A 27 6.45 10.02 16.51
C LYS A 27 5.69 8.75 16.90
N ALA A 28 4.39 8.84 17.19
CA ALA A 28 3.58 7.69 17.54
C ALA A 28 3.44 6.71 16.36
N VAL A 29 3.23 7.21 15.14
CA VAL A 29 3.15 6.37 13.94
C VAL A 29 4.47 5.65 13.69
N ARG A 30 5.63 6.29 13.87
CA ARG A 30 6.94 5.62 13.83
C ARG A 30 7.03 4.49 14.84
N MET A 31 6.66 4.72 16.09
CA MET A 31 6.70 3.67 17.13
C MET A 31 5.83 2.47 16.77
N LEU A 32 4.66 2.70 16.16
CA LEU A 32 3.76 1.63 15.74
C LEU A 32 4.31 0.82 14.56
N ALA A 33 4.90 1.50 13.59
CA ALA A 33 5.46 0.86 12.41
C ALA A 33 6.64 -0.06 12.78
N TYR A 34 7.46 0.32 13.77
CA TYR A 34 8.54 -0.54 14.29
C TYR A 34 8.05 -1.78 15.05
N ALA A 35 6.74 -1.89 15.34
CA ALA A 35 6.21 -3.05 16.05
C ALA A 35 6.10 -4.32 15.18
N ARG A 36 6.33 -4.23 13.87
CA ARG A 36 6.31 -5.37 12.94
C ARG A 36 7.68 -5.59 12.32
N PRO A 37 8.44 -6.58 12.82
CA PRO A 37 9.80 -6.89 12.31
C PRO A 37 9.82 -7.26 10.84
N GLU A 38 8.78 -7.94 10.35
CA GLU A 38 8.66 -8.37 8.95
C GLU A 38 8.59 -7.20 7.95
N TYR A 39 8.14 -6.03 8.38
CA TYR A 39 8.13 -4.83 7.53
C TYR A 39 9.43 -4.04 7.57
N GLN A 40 10.31 -4.29 8.57
CA GLN A 40 11.60 -3.62 8.73
C GLN A 40 11.50 -2.11 8.42
N VAL A 41 10.62 -1.42 9.12
CA VAL A 41 10.28 -0.02 8.83
C VAL A 41 11.48 0.89 8.96
N LYS A 42 11.83 1.58 7.89
CA LYS A 42 12.91 2.57 7.83
C LYS A 42 12.42 3.96 8.24
N ASP A 43 11.26 4.37 7.75
CA ASP A 43 10.69 5.70 7.99
C ASP A 43 9.17 5.68 7.87
N VAL A 44 8.51 6.66 8.49
CA VAL A 44 7.06 6.89 8.37
C VAL A 44 6.81 8.37 8.17
N LYS A 45 6.06 8.72 7.12
CA LYS A 45 5.64 10.08 6.82
C LYS A 45 4.12 10.17 6.84
N VAL A 46 3.60 11.24 7.44
CA VAL A 46 2.16 11.55 7.42
C VAL A 46 1.98 12.93 6.81
N TYR A 47 1.24 12.98 5.73
CA TYR A 47 0.86 14.22 5.07
C TYR A 47 -0.65 14.21 4.78
N ALA A 48 -1.36 15.22 5.25
CA ALA A 48 -2.81 15.30 5.18
C ALA A 48 -3.48 14.01 5.71
N ASP A 49 -4.25 13.32 4.88
CA ASP A 49 -4.94 12.06 5.18
C ASP A 49 -4.16 10.81 4.74
N THR A 50 -2.91 10.99 4.31
CA THR A 50 -2.06 9.91 3.80
C THR A 50 -0.93 9.60 4.77
N MET A 51 -0.80 8.33 5.14
CA MET A 51 0.35 7.78 5.85
C MET A 51 1.20 6.93 4.90
N THR A 52 2.48 7.24 4.83
CA THR A 52 3.45 6.47 4.04
C THR A 52 4.43 5.78 4.98
N VAL A 53 4.53 4.46 4.87
CA VAL A 53 5.48 3.60 5.58
C VAL A 53 6.54 3.15 4.60
N PHE A 54 7.80 3.48 4.87
CA PHE A 54 8.95 3.01 4.09
C PHE A 54 9.52 1.77 4.75
N SER A 55 9.53 0.66 4.03
CA SER A 55 10.01 -0.65 4.50
C SER A 55 11.29 -1.05 3.77
N LEU A 56 12.18 -1.74 4.47
CA LEU A 56 13.34 -2.42 3.88
C LEU A 56 13.03 -3.87 3.50
N ALA A 57 11.87 -4.40 3.90
CA ALA A 57 11.50 -5.78 3.62
C ALA A 57 11.19 -6.00 2.14
N ASP A 58 11.54 -7.19 1.64
CA ASP A 58 11.25 -7.64 0.28
C ASP A 58 9.81 -8.16 0.11
N TYR A 59 9.04 -8.15 1.19
CA TYR A 59 7.69 -8.68 1.26
C TYR A 59 6.75 -8.21 0.13
N PRO A 60 6.72 -6.91 -0.24
CA PRO A 60 5.81 -6.43 -1.27
C PRO A 60 6.06 -6.93 -2.70
N ILE A 61 7.15 -7.67 -2.95
CA ILE A 61 7.46 -8.20 -4.31
C ILE A 61 6.41 -9.23 -4.75
N TYR A 62 5.87 -10.01 -3.80
CA TYR A 62 4.90 -11.06 -4.06
C TYR A 62 3.61 -10.88 -3.24
N PRO A 63 2.89 -9.78 -3.40
CA PRO A 63 1.76 -9.46 -2.53
C PRO A 63 0.57 -10.42 -2.66
N LEU A 64 0.54 -11.23 -3.71
CA LEU A 64 -0.45 -12.30 -3.92
C LEU A 64 0.16 -13.72 -3.82
N GLY A 65 1.32 -13.85 -3.18
CA GLY A 65 2.05 -15.10 -3.05
C GLY A 65 3.01 -15.39 -4.21
N LYS A 66 3.83 -16.43 -4.04
CA LYS A 66 4.85 -16.84 -5.02
C LYS A 66 4.33 -17.93 -5.95
N TRP A 67 4.10 -17.61 -7.20
CA TRP A 67 3.57 -18.51 -8.23
C TRP A 67 4.59 -18.70 -9.35
N SER A 68 4.64 -19.89 -9.93
CA SER A 68 5.54 -20.16 -11.06
C SER A 68 4.93 -19.78 -12.41
N ASN A 69 3.58 -19.78 -12.50
CA ASN A 69 2.85 -19.37 -13.71
C ASN A 69 1.43 -18.90 -13.35
N VAL A 70 0.76 -18.33 -14.33
CA VAL A 70 -0.58 -17.73 -14.16
C VAL A 70 -1.64 -18.82 -13.95
N GLU A 71 -1.51 -19.97 -14.57
CA GLU A 71 -2.42 -21.11 -14.40
C GLU A 71 -2.44 -21.56 -12.95
N GLN A 72 -1.28 -21.70 -12.34
CA GLN A 72 -1.16 -22.05 -10.92
C GLN A 72 -1.82 -21.00 -10.02
N PHE A 73 -1.63 -19.71 -10.31
CA PHE A 73 -2.29 -18.63 -9.59
C PHE A 73 -3.82 -18.72 -9.69
N ILE A 74 -4.36 -18.88 -10.91
CA ILE A 74 -5.80 -18.98 -11.17
C ILE A 74 -6.42 -20.20 -10.46
N THR A 75 -5.79 -21.37 -10.62
CA THR A 75 -6.28 -22.64 -10.03
C THR A 75 -6.32 -22.57 -8.51
N ASN A 76 -5.30 -22.01 -7.88
CA ASN A 76 -5.25 -21.95 -6.42
C ASN A 76 -6.19 -20.89 -5.82
N ASN A 77 -6.46 -19.81 -6.53
CA ASN A 77 -7.38 -18.78 -6.06
C ASN A 77 -8.86 -19.12 -6.30
N GLN A 78 -9.17 -20.12 -7.14
CA GLN A 78 -10.52 -20.60 -7.45
C GLN A 78 -11.51 -19.50 -7.86
N LEU A 79 -11.01 -18.39 -8.42
CA LEU A 79 -11.79 -17.24 -8.85
C LEU A 79 -11.87 -17.21 -10.38
N LEU A 80 -13.01 -16.72 -10.90
CA LEU A 80 -13.15 -16.51 -12.35
C LEU A 80 -12.33 -15.28 -12.78
N TRP A 81 -11.43 -15.51 -13.72
CA TRP A 81 -10.57 -14.50 -14.32
C TRP A 81 -10.72 -14.46 -15.83
N TYR A 82 -10.81 -13.28 -16.39
CA TYR A 82 -10.56 -13.06 -17.81
C TYR A 82 -9.06 -12.80 -17.98
N ARG A 83 -8.45 -13.58 -18.86
CA ARG A 83 -7.01 -13.50 -19.09
C ARG A 83 -6.71 -12.97 -20.49
N GLU A 84 -5.81 -12.00 -20.54
CA GLU A 84 -5.18 -11.52 -21.76
C GLU A 84 -3.67 -11.69 -21.63
N SER A 85 -3.02 -12.08 -22.73
CA SER A 85 -1.56 -12.21 -22.80
C SER A 85 -1.05 -11.29 -23.89
N GLY A 86 0.03 -10.59 -23.61
CA GLY A 86 0.68 -9.66 -24.55
C GLY A 86 2.15 -9.52 -24.24
N TYR A 87 2.79 -8.60 -24.93
CA TYR A 87 4.19 -8.25 -24.70
C TYR A 87 4.29 -6.79 -24.28
N LYS A 88 5.18 -6.52 -23.35
CA LYS A 88 5.50 -5.15 -22.94
C LYS A 88 7.00 -4.96 -22.93
N SER A 89 7.45 -3.87 -23.50
CA SER A 89 8.85 -3.46 -23.42
C SER A 89 9.10 -2.78 -22.07
N PHE A 90 10.14 -3.23 -21.38
CA PHE A 90 10.68 -2.60 -20.19
C PHE A 90 12.11 -2.18 -20.52
N TYR A 91 12.39 -0.90 -20.42
CA TYR A 91 13.61 -0.31 -20.94
C TYR A 91 13.75 -0.55 -22.48
N ASP A 92 14.59 0.16 -23.15
CA ASP A 92 14.75 0.06 -24.60
C ASP A 92 15.27 -1.30 -25.12
N THR A 93 15.55 -2.24 -24.22
CA THR A 93 16.25 -3.49 -24.54
C THR A 93 15.54 -4.76 -24.11
N MET A 94 14.49 -4.72 -23.30
CA MET A 94 13.85 -5.93 -22.75
C MET A 94 12.35 -5.96 -23.01
N THR A 95 11.91 -6.92 -23.84
CA THR A 95 10.49 -7.21 -24.02
C THR A 95 10.12 -8.47 -23.26
N VAL A 96 9.11 -8.40 -22.42
CA VAL A 96 8.61 -9.52 -21.61
C VAL A 96 7.17 -9.84 -21.91
N ALA A 97 6.81 -11.11 -21.78
CA ALA A 97 5.43 -11.56 -21.83
C ALA A 97 4.69 -11.13 -20.57
N VAL A 98 3.60 -10.40 -20.74
CA VAL A 98 2.74 -9.92 -19.69
C VAL A 98 1.41 -10.65 -19.72
N ASN A 99 0.92 -11.06 -18.56
CA ASN A 99 -0.42 -11.58 -18.38
C ASN A 99 -1.26 -10.59 -17.59
N SER A 100 -2.37 -10.22 -18.15
CA SER A 100 -3.38 -9.37 -17.52
C SER A 100 -4.56 -10.21 -17.10
N LEU A 101 -4.89 -10.19 -15.82
CA LEU A 101 -6.04 -10.86 -15.23
C LEU A 101 -7.06 -9.82 -14.80
N THR A 102 -8.29 -9.94 -15.30
CA THR A 102 -9.37 -8.99 -15.01
C THR A 102 -10.58 -9.74 -14.47
N ARG A 103 -11.33 -9.09 -13.56
CA ARG A 103 -12.62 -9.53 -13.05
C ARG A 103 -13.70 -8.52 -13.34
N LEU A 104 -14.96 -8.95 -13.31
CA LEU A 104 -16.13 -8.12 -13.64
C LEU A 104 -16.30 -6.89 -12.73
N ASP A 105 -15.80 -6.95 -11.52
CA ASP A 105 -15.88 -5.86 -10.52
C ASP A 105 -14.84 -4.74 -10.73
N GLY A 106 -14.02 -4.85 -11.78
CA GLY A 106 -12.95 -3.90 -12.09
C GLY A 106 -11.60 -4.19 -11.42
N THR A 107 -11.47 -5.35 -10.76
CA THR A 107 -10.15 -5.85 -10.31
C THR A 107 -9.32 -6.21 -11.53
N ASN A 108 -8.10 -5.69 -11.59
CA ASN A 108 -7.13 -6.07 -12.62
C ASN A 108 -5.74 -6.27 -12.00
N ILE A 109 -5.00 -7.24 -12.52
CA ILE A 109 -3.68 -7.62 -12.05
C ILE A 109 -2.81 -7.91 -13.29
N HIS A 110 -1.62 -7.33 -13.31
CA HIS A 110 -0.66 -7.51 -14.39
C HIS A 110 0.60 -8.19 -13.86
N PHE A 111 0.91 -9.34 -14.41
CA PHE A 111 2.10 -10.13 -14.09
C PHE A 111 3.03 -10.23 -15.28
N TYR A 112 4.32 -10.40 -15.01
CA TYR A 112 5.27 -11.00 -15.93
C TYR A 112 6.00 -12.15 -15.23
N ARG A 113 6.55 -13.10 -16.03
CA ARG A 113 7.42 -14.14 -15.49
C ARG A 113 8.84 -13.63 -15.51
N SER A 114 9.42 -13.50 -14.35
CA SER A 114 10.80 -13.07 -14.20
C SER A 114 11.75 -14.18 -14.64
N ILE A 115 12.68 -13.86 -15.54
CA ILE A 115 13.74 -14.77 -15.97
C ILE A 115 14.78 -15.04 -14.88
N TRP A 116 14.84 -14.15 -13.88
CA TRP A 116 15.81 -14.22 -12.78
C TRP A 116 15.33 -15.10 -11.64
N THR A 117 14.04 -15.01 -11.29
CA THR A 117 13.46 -15.70 -10.15
C THR A 117 12.63 -16.91 -10.55
N ASP A 118 12.32 -17.06 -11.85
CA ASP A 118 11.40 -18.06 -12.41
C ASP A 118 10.00 -18.01 -11.73
N LYS A 119 9.60 -16.83 -11.26
CA LYS A 119 8.32 -16.58 -10.59
C LYS A 119 7.54 -15.48 -11.31
N LEU A 120 6.23 -15.47 -11.06
CA LEU A 120 5.39 -14.34 -11.45
C LEU A 120 5.71 -13.16 -10.56
N GLU A 121 6.15 -12.08 -11.15
CA GLU A 121 6.34 -10.81 -10.50
C GLU A 121 5.23 -9.84 -10.93
N MET A 122 4.81 -9.01 -10.01
CA MET A 122 3.72 -8.08 -10.25
C MET A 122 4.23 -6.80 -10.89
N ILE A 123 3.60 -6.40 -11.99
CA ILE A 123 3.83 -5.10 -12.61
C ILE A 123 2.96 -4.04 -11.95
N ALA A 124 1.67 -4.31 -11.86
CA ALA A 124 0.69 -3.45 -11.25
C ALA A 124 -0.57 -4.25 -10.91
N ALA A 125 -1.33 -3.78 -9.91
CA ALA A 125 -2.67 -4.28 -9.65
C ALA A 125 -3.58 -3.16 -9.16
N LYS A 126 -4.87 -3.29 -9.46
CA LYS A 126 -5.96 -2.60 -8.80
C LYS A 126 -6.95 -3.66 -8.35
N ILE A 127 -7.14 -3.81 -7.04
CA ILE A 127 -7.99 -4.84 -6.44
C ILE A 127 -9.19 -4.14 -5.82
N THR A 128 -10.38 -4.46 -6.29
CA THR A 128 -11.68 -3.98 -5.81
C THR A 128 -12.55 -5.11 -5.29
N ASP A 129 -12.22 -6.35 -5.67
CA ASP A 129 -12.93 -7.56 -5.24
C ASP A 129 -12.56 -7.97 -3.81
N THR A 130 -13.59 -8.25 -3.01
CA THR A 130 -13.45 -8.72 -1.62
C THR A 130 -12.94 -10.16 -1.52
N ALA A 131 -13.06 -10.95 -2.59
CA ALA A 131 -12.60 -12.33 -2.64
C ALA A 131 -11.09 -12.45 -2.89
N VAL A 132 -10.45 -11.39 -3.42
CA VAL A 132 -9.00 -11.39 -3.63
C VAL A 132 -8.32 -11.03 -2.31
N VAL A 133 -7.51 -11.95 -1.81
CA VAL A 133 -6.80 -11.81 -0.53
C VAL A 133 -5.31 -11.70 -0.80
N LEU A 134 -4.66 -10.69 -0.22
CA LEU A 134 -3.21 -10.57 -0.27
C LEU A 134 -2.55 -11.64 0.63
N ASP A 135 -1.29 -11.97 0.37
CA ASP A 135 -0.51 -12.94 1.15
C ASP A 135 -0.44 -12.60 2.65
N ASN A 136 -0.50 -11.31 2.98
CA ASN A 136 -0.60 -10.83 4.36
C ASN A 136 -2.01 -10.95 4.97
N GLY A 137 -2.99 -11.47 4.25
CA GLY A 137 -4.38 -11.60 4.69
C GLY A 137 -5.25 -10.36 4.49
N VAL A 138 -4.70 -9.25 3.97
CA VAL A 138 -5.50 -8.05 3.69
C VAL A 138 -6.37 -8.26 2.46
N ARG A 139 -7.63 -7.82 2.56
CA ARG A 139 -8.61 -7.83 1.46
C ARG A 139 -9.51 -6.60 1.51
N VAL A 140 -10.10 -6.27 0.39
CA VAL A 140 -11.11 -5.22 0.28
C VAL A 140 -12.30 -5.53 1.21
N GLY A 141 -12.89 -4.50 1.80
CA GLY A 141 -13.98 -4.61 2.77
C GLY A 141 -13.55 -4.73 4.23
N MET A 142 -12.28 -5.04 4.52
CA MET A 142 -11.76 -5.00 5.89
C MET A 142 -11.91 -3.61 6.51
N SER A 143 -12.10 -3.56 7.82
CA SER A 143 -12.08 -2.29 8.53
C SER A 143 -10.68 -1.68 8.51
N LYS A 144 -10.61 -0.36 8.62
CA LYS A 144 -9.35 0.38 8.75
C LYS A 144 -8.50 -0.20 9.90
N GLU A 145 -9.16 -0.53 11.02
CA GLU A 145 -8.51 -1.13 12.18
C GLU A 145 -7.86 -2.47 11.87
N GLU A 146 -8.56 -3.37 11.15
CA GLU A 146 -8.02 -4.67 10.76
C GLU A 146 -6.81 -4.52 9.84
N VAL A 147 -6.88 -3.64 8.82
CA VAL A 147 -5.76 -3.39 7.91
C VAL A 147 -4.55 -2.84 8.68
N PHE A 148 -4.76 -1.86 9.55
CA PHE A 148 -3.65 -1.31 10.35
C PHE A 148 -3.06 -2.34 11.31
N LYS A 149 -3.85 -3.22 11.91
CA LYS A 149 -3.36 -4.33 12.74
C LYS A 149 -2.56 -5.35 11.94
N THR A 150 -2.93 -5.57 10.69
CA THR A 150 -2.20 -6.48 9.80
C THR A 150 -0.87 -5.86 9.37
N VAL A 151 -0.84 -4.57 9.00
CA VAL A 151 0.36 -3.87 8.54
C VAL A 151 1.23 -3.38 9.71
N CYS A 152 0.61 -2.89 10.78
CA CYS A 152 1.26 -2.31 11.94
C CYS A 152 0.79 -3.01 13.22
N LYS A 153 1.34 -4.09 13.63
CA LYS A 153 0.96 -4.96 14.78
C LYS A 153 0.04 -4.34 15.84
N SER A 154 0.25 -3.07 16.19
CA SER A 154 -0.62 -2.29 17.06
C SER A 154 -0.62 -0.81 16.65
N TYR A 155 -1.73 -0.09 16.89
CA TYR A 155 -1.83 1.35 16.65
C TYR A 155 -2.93 1.97 17.52
N PRO A 156 -2.78 3.22 18.00
CA PRO A 156 -3.85 3.95 18.65
C PRO A 156 -4.86 4.48 17.62
N LYS A 157 -6.14 4.17 17.81
CA LYS A 157 -7.23 4.60 16.91
C LYS A 157 -7.25 6.12 16.67
N SER A 158 -6.92 6.91 17.67
CA SER A 158 -6.85 8.37 17.58
C SER A 158 -5.86 8.89 16.54
N TYR A 159 -4.80 8.13 16.21
CA TYR A 159 -3.80 8.56 15.24
C TYR A 159 -4.15 8.19 13.79
N THR A 160 -5.04 7.22 13.60
CA THR A 160 -5.39 6.72 12.28
C THR A 160 -6.78 7.12 11.83
N ALA A 161 -7.56 7.78 12.70
CA ALA A 161 -8.93 8.20 12.40
C ALA A 161 -9.03 9.00 11.09
N ASP A 162 -8.13 9.96 10.89
CA ASP A 162 -8.13 10.84 9.72
C ASP A 162 -7.35 10.31 8.53
N ILE A 163 -6.72 9.13 8.64
CA ILE A 163 -5.97 8.54 7.53
C ILE A 163 -6.93 7.84 6.59
N ASN A 164 -7.01 8.29 5.36
CA ASN A 164 -7.79 7.66 4.28
C ASN A 164 -6.92 6.87 3.31
N VAL A 165 -5.60 7.10 3.31
CA VAL A 165 -4.66 6.39 2.45
C VAL A 165 -3.48 5.89 3.28
N LEU A 166 -3.24 4.58 3.27
CA LEU A 166 -2.02 3.95 3.80
C LEU A 166 -1.17 3.49 2.61
N LYS A 167 0.06 3.99 2.51
CA LYS A 167 1.05 3.54 1.52
C LYS A 167 2.15 2.77 2.24
N VAL A 168 2.47 1.58 1.75
CA VAL A 168 3.63 0.80 2.17
C VAL A 168 4.57 0.70 0.99
N ILE A 169 5.77 1.24 1.11
CA ILE A 169 6.75 1.30 0.03
C ILE A 169 7.96 0.48 0.44
N ALA A 170 8.28 -0.55 -0.34
CA ALA A 170 9.50 -1.33 -0.19
C ALA A 170 10.63 -0.66 -0.96
N GLY A 171 11.62 -0.12 -0.24
CA GLY A 171 12.69 0.67 -0.83
C GLY A 171 13.60 -0.12 -1.77
N ALA A 172 13.88 -1.39 -1.48
CA ALA A 172 14.77 -2.22 -2.29
C ALA A 172 14.12 -2.70 -3.60
N ALA A 173 12.80 -2.93 -3.59
CA ALA A 173 12.07 -3.50 -4.73
C ALA A 173 11.27 -2.46 -5.53
N GLU A 174 11.25 -1.20 -5.07
CA GLU A 174 10.43 -0.12 -5.64
C GLU A 174 8.96 -0.53 -5.86
N VAL A 175 8.46 -1.41 -4.98
CA VAL A 175 7.06 -1.85 -4.98
C VAL A 175 6.31 -1.13 -3.88
N GLY A 176 5.17 -0.58 -4.23
CA GLY A 176 4.28 0.11 -3.30
C GLY A 176 2.90 -0.53 -3.25
N GLU A 177 2.41 -0.77 -2.05
CA GLU A 177 1.02 -1.13 -1.78
C GLU A 177 0.29 0.11 -1.26
N ILE A 178 -0.84 0.45 -1.86
CA ILE A 178 -1.64 1.62 -1.52
C ILE A 178 -3.03 1.15 -1.14
N TYR A 179 -3.36 1.29 0.12
CA TYR A 179 -4.64 0.94 0.71
C TYR A 179 -5.51 2.21 0.84
N THR A 180 -6.61 2.28 0.12
CA THR A 180 -7.52 3.44 0.14
C THR A 180 -8.79 3.11 0.89
N PHE A 181 -9.10 3.91 1.89
CA PHE A 181 -10.28 3.76 2.74
C PHE A 181 -11.38 4.77 2.35
N LYS A 182 -12.62 4.32 2.46
CA LYS A 182 -13.81 5.20 2.45
C LYS A 182 -14.52 5.00 3.78
N GLY A 183 -14.53 6.04 4.60
CA GLY A 183 -14.92 5.89 6.01
C GLY A 183 -14.02 4.89 6.73
N ASN A 184 -14.63 3.89 7.37
CA ASN A 184 -13.87 2.87 8.12
C ASN A 184 -13.63 1.57 7.34
N LYS A 185 -13.81 1.55 6.01
CA LYS A 185 -13.66 0.33 5.19
C LYS A 185 -12.63 0.53 4.09
N LEU A 186 -11.80 -0.51 3.88
CA LEU A 186 -10.87 -0.59 2.76
C LEU A 186 -11.68 -0.71 1.45
N ARG A 187 -11.52 0.27 0.57
CA ARG A 187 -12.29 0.36 -0.68
C ARG A 187 -11.58 -0.29 -1.86
N HIS A 188 -10.29 -0.09 -1.96
CA HIS A 188 -9.46 -0.73 -2.97
C HIS A 188 -8.00 -0.77 -2.54
N ILE A 189 -7.26 -1.67 -3.15
CA ILE A 189 -5.83 -1.82 -3.00
C ILE A 189 -5.21 -1.56 -4.37
N GLN A 190 -4.18 -0.72 -4.42
CA GLN A 190 -3.33 -0.58 -5.61
C GLN A 190 -1.94 -1.10 -5.29
N ILE A 191 -1.37 -1.83 -6.24
CA ILE A 191 0.01 -2.27 -6.17
C ILE A 191 0.72 -1.69 -7.36
N ILE A 192 1.86 -1.06 -7.12
CA ILE A 192 2.66 -0.36 -8.12
C ILE A 192 4.09 -0.84 -7.98
N SER A 193 4.68 -1.34 -9.07
CA SER A 193 6.09 -1.65 -9.13
C SER A 193 6.84 -0.66 -10.03
N ARG A 194 8.18 -0.69 -9.96
CA ARG A 194 9.04 0.09 -10.85
C ARG A 194 8.74 -0.13 -12.35
N TYR A 195 8.25 -1.30 -12.71
CA TYR A 195 7.92 -1.67 -14.10
C TYR A 195 6.71 -0.93 -14.69
N LYS A 196 6.00 -0.15 -13.87
CA LYS A 196 4.85 0.64 -14.35
C LYS A 196 5.27 1.91 -15.10
N TYR A 197 6.46 2.42 -14.85
CA TYR A 197 6.90 3.75 -15.31
C TYR A 197 7.68 3.74 -16.62
N TYR A 198 7.69 2.61 -17.35
CA TYR A 198 8.39 2.45 -18.62
C TYR A 198 7.49 1.92 -19.72
#